data_c270e9bb7a6ed75d631218f1ad2d5a45
#
_entry.id   c270e9bb7a6ed75d631218f1ad2d5a45
#
_cell.length_a   1.000
_cell.length_b   1.000
_cell.length_c   1.000
_cell.angle_alpha   90.00
_cell.angle_beta   90.00
_cell.angle_gamma   90.00
#
_symmetry.space_group_name_H-M   'P 1'
#
loop_
_entity.id
_entity.type
_entity.pdbx_description
1 polymer ?
#
loop_
_entity_poly.entity_id
_entity_poly.type
_entity_poly.pdbx_seq_one_letter_code
_entity_poly.pdbx_strand_id
1 'polypeptide(L)'
;MSIRFSWRKSFIALSCLAALSVPVTTSAQTLKLAIGEEPTEGFDPMLGWSHGSYLLLHSPLLKQNADLSWYSNMLSDYQPSAEGTTWKLTLKPDLKFSDGSPLTAKDVAFTYNNAAASGGKVDMGNFLSATADDDLHVTIALKAPQSTFVNVLGSLGIVSADKYDEKTYAQKPIGAGPYRMVSFQPGQQLIVEANPYYAGKKNDFEKLIFVFLDEDAAFAAAQSGQLGVVRIPPATAAIAKNLPNVKLWERASVENRGIVFPMVKSGEKNTQGYDIGNDITADIAIRKAINYALNRQLLAEQVLDGYAVPAYTGVKGLPWDQTEAAFKDGDIEKAKQILDDAGWKLNKNGIREKDGLEAKLTLWYTSGDATRRDLAESIRALVQPIGIQMDLKSGSWDTVERYMHSNPTLFGWGSLDPMELYHHYSMNAAGVGYYNPGYYKNPAVEKHLQAALDAPTWQQAVPHWQAVEWDGKNGVGIKGDAAWAWLMNIQHTYLTDPCVDLGTGAPEIHGSWSLLNSVDTWKWTCQ
;
A
#
# COMPACT_ATOMS: atom_id res chain seq x y z
N MET A 1 37.29 -17.98 97.03
CA MET A 1 36.59 -17.14 96.08
C MET A 1 36.50 -17.93 94.76
N SER A 2 35.38 -18.67 94.59
CA SER A 2 35.17 -19.65 93.54
C SER A 2 34.26 -19.06 92.45
N ILE A 3 34.71 -19.16 91.25
CA ILE A 3 33.89 -18.82 90.09
C ILE A 3 33.52 -20.07 89.34
N ARG A 4 32.23 -20.41 89.29
CA ARG A 4 31.66 -21.51 88.55
C ARG A 4 31.41 -21.12 87.07
N PHE A 5 31.93 -21.95 86.16
CA PHE A 5 31.62 -21.88 84.73
C PHE A 5 30.35 -22.68 84.41
N SER A 6 29.39 -22.08 83.77
CA SER A 6 28.18 -22.73 83.31
C SER A 6 28.20 -22.81 81.79
N TRP A 7 28.14 -24.05 81.24
CA TRP A 7 28.02 -24.28 79.81
C TRP A 7 26.56 -24.21 79.39
N ARG A 8 26.25 -23.28 78.46
CA ARG A 8 24.99 -23.26 77.71
C ARG A 8 25.22 -23.80 76.33
N LYS A 9 24.45 -24.88 76.00
CA LYS A 9 24.38 -25.49 74.69
C LYS A 9 23.60 -24.59 73.78
N SER A 10 24.21 -24.08 72.68
CA SER A 10 23.52 -23.32 71.62
C SER A 10 22.96 -24.35 70.60
N PHE A 11 21.66 -24.36 70.44
CA PHE A 11 20.97 -24.96 69.33
C PHE A 11 21.07 -24.06 68.08
N ILE A 12 21.68 -24.52 67.01
CA ILE A 12 21.65 -23.86 65.69
C ILE A 12 20.36 -24.27 65.02
N ALA A 13 19.43 -23.33 64.91
CA ALA A 13 18.24 -23.48 64.09
C ALA A 13 18.59 -23.20 62.61
N LEU A 14 18.51 -24.22 61.78
CA LEU A 14 18.69 -24.13 60.32
C LEU A 14 17.41 -23.54 59.73
N SER A 15 17.41 -22.22 59.42
CA SER A 15 16.31 -21.54 58.74
C SER A 15 16.38 -21.86 57.25
N CYS A 16 15.50 -22.70 56.74
CA CYS A 16 15.24 -22.84 55.30
C CYS A 16 14.63 -21.56 54.77
N LEU A 17 15.41 -20.76 54.03
CA LEU A 17 14.86 -19.70 53.16
C LEU A 17 14.17 -20.37 51.97
N ALA A 18 12.85 -20.50 52.02
CA ALA A 18 12.05 -20.76 50.84
C ALA A 18 12.11 -19.49 49.96
N ALA A 19 12.86 -19.55 48.87
CA ALA A 19 12.82 -18.50 47.81
C ALA A 19 11.41 -18.53 47.20
N LEU A 20 10.56 -17.62 47.61
CA LEU A 20 9.31 -17.28 46.91
C LEU A 20 9.72 -16.67 45.57
N SER A 21 9.68 -17.50 44.51
CA SER A 21 9.69 -16.98 43.15
C SER A 21 8.41 -16.17 42.92
N VAL A 22 8.50 -14.87 43.13
CA VAL A 22 7.48 -13.93 42.69
C VAL A 22 7.42 -14.05 41.17
N PRO A 23 6.28 -14.40 40.56
CA PRO A 23 6.18 -14.33 39.12
C PRO A 23 6.43 -12.87 38.72
N VAL A 24 7.45 -12.63 37.92
CA VAL A 24 7.64 -11.32 37.25
C VAL A 24 6.44 -11.17 36.34
N THR A 25 5.44 -10.44 36.82
CA THR A 25 4.37 -9.96 35.97
C THR A 25 5.03 -9.00 34.97
N THR A 26 5.26 -9.45 33.75
CA THR A 26 5.58 -8.54 32.63
C THR A 26 4.51 -7.47 32.59
N SER A 27 4.89 -6.25 32.90
CA SER A 27 3.99 -5.10 32.80
C SER A 27 3.50 -5.02 31.34
N ALA A 28 2.20 -5.01 31.19
CA ALA A 28 1.54 -4.85 29.89
C ALA A 28 2.12 -3.63 29.15
N GLN A 29 2.81 -3.87 28.03
CA GLN A 29 3.48 -2.81 27.29
C GLN A 29 2.44 -1.97 26.50
N THR A 30 2.44 -0.66 26.77
CA THR A 30 1.67 0.32 25.99
C THR A 30 2.59 1.03 25.02
N LEU A 31 2.25 1.02 23.73
CA LEU A 31 3.00 1.70 22.68
C LEU A 31 2.17 2.86 22.13
N LYS A 32 2.78 4.05 22.07
CA LYS A 32 2.17 5.23 21.41
C LYS A 32 2.78 5.42 20.03
N LEU A 33 1.93 5.68 19.03
CA LEU A 33 2.33 5.73 17.63
C LEU A 33 1.74 6.95 16.92
N ALA A 34 2.53 7.51 15.97
CA ALA A 34 2.05 8.43 14.94
C ALA A 34 2.53 7.89 13.58
N ILE A 35 1.69 7.14 12.88
CA ILE A 35 2.08 6.43 11.64
C ILE A 35 1.34 6.95 10.40
N GLY A 36 0.53 7.97 10.52
CA GLY A 36 -0.19 8.59 9.43
C GLY A 36 -1.47 9.29 9.87
N GLU A 37 -2.20 9.78 8.89
CA GLU A 37 -3.47 10.49 9.08
C GLU A 37 -4.58 9.54 9.55
N GLU A 38 -5.63 10.12 10.13
CA GLU A 38 -6.86 9.42 10.43
C GLU A 38 -7.51 8.91 9.13
N PRO A 39 -7.96 7.63 9.09
CA PRO A 39 -8.69 7.12 7.93
C PRO A 39 -10.00 7.88 7.72
N THR A 40 -10.18 8.47 6.54
CA THR A 40 -11.36 9.28 6.20
C THR A 40 -12.66 8.48 6.21
N GLU A 41 -12.59 7.20 5.86
CA GLU A 41 -13.69 6.24 5.89
C GLU A 41 -13.94 5.63 7.28
N GLY A 42 -13.13 5.99 8.29
CA GLY A 42 -13.13 5.34 9.60
C GLY A 42 -12.57 3.90 9.53
N PHE A 43 -13.16 2.99 10.31
CA PHE A 43 -12.61 1.64 10.51
C PHE A 43 -13.53 0.52 9.99
N ASP A 44 -14.31 0.80 8.97
CA ASP A 44 -15.09 -0.22 8.25
C ASP A 44 -14.26 -0.80 7.09
N PRO A 45 -13.96 -2.11 7.07
CA PRO A 45 -13.14 -2.73 6.02
C PRO A 45 -13.82 -2.77 4.66
N MET A 46 -15.11 -2.53 4.57
CA MET A 46 -15.87 -2.54 3.32
C MET A 46 -15.97 -1.16 2.67
N LEU A 47 -15.54 -0.09 3.37
CA LEU A 47 -15.62 1.29 2.88
C LEU A 47 -14.25 1.82 2.45
N GLY A 48 -14.26 2.85 1.60
CA GLY A 48 -13.06 3.52 1.15
C GLY A 48 -11.99 2.55 0.65
N TRP A 49 -10.75 2.82 0.99
CA TRP A 49 -9.60 1.98 0.72
C TRP A 49 -9.27 0.99 1.84
N SER A 50 -10.11 0.88 2.85
CA SER A 50 -9.94 0.02 4.05
C SER A 50 -8.68 0.31 4.88
N HIS A 51 -8.02 1.46 4.71
CA HIS A 51 -6.70 1.75 5.28
C HIS A 51 -6.67 1.67 6.81
N GLY A 52 -7.74 2.10 7.48
CA GLY A 52 -7.78 2.15 8.93
C GLY A 52 -8.14 0.83 9.62
N SER A 53 -8.74 -0.12 8.89
CA SER A 53 -9.15 -1.42 9.45
C SER A 53 -8.17 -2.54 9.17
N TYR A 54 -7.30 -2.33 8.19
CA TYR A 54 -6.43 -3.35 7.62
C TYR A 54 -5.53 -3.98 8.69
N LEU A 55 -5.73 -5.28 8.89
CA LEU A 55 -4.96 -6.14 9.79
C LEU A 55 -4.83 -5.71 11.27
N LEU A 56 -5.44 -4.62 11.70
CA LEU A 56 -5.45 -4.17 13.10
C LEU A 56 -6.70 -4.65 13.84
N LEU A 57 -7.86 -4.18 13.41
CA LEU A 57 -9.16 -4.45 14.07
C LEU A 57 -9.88 -5.63 13.43
N HIS A 58 -9.65 -5.88 12.16
CA HIS A 58 -10.24 -6.98 11.39
C HIS A 58 -9.17 -7.96 10.93
N SER A 59 -9.56 -9.18 10.65
CA SER A 59 -8.70 -10.18 10.02
C SER A 59 -9.30 -10.58 8.68
N PRO A 60 -8.49 -10.65 7.61
CA PRO A 60 -8.85 -11.29 6.37
C PRO A 60 -8.78 -12.81 6.50
N LEU A 61 -9.31 -13.51 5.53
CA LEU A 61 -9.30 -14.98 5.50
C LEU A 61 -7.89 -15.56 5.32
N LEU A 62 -7.07 -14.90 4.50
CA LEU A 62 -5.67 -15.25 4.24
C LEU A 62 -4.74 -14.11 4.66
N LYS A 63 -3.44 -14.41 4.86
CA LYS A 63 -2.37 -13.44 5.05
C LYS A 63 -1.18 -13.81 4.16
N GLN A 64 -0.31 -12.83 3.87
CA GLN A 64 0.91 -13.07 3.10
C GLN A 64 2.15 -13.15 3.99
N ASN A 65 3.06 -14.07 3.64
CA ASN A 65 4.41 -14.11 4.15
C ASN A 65 5.31 -13.04 3.47
N ALA A 66 6.52 -12.86 3.99
CA ALA A 66 7.49 -11.93 3.41
C ALA A 66 7.89 -12.26 1.96
N ASP A 67 7.77 -13.52 1.54
CA ASP A 67 8.01 -14.01 0.18
C ASP A 67 6.76 -13.95 -0.72
N LEU A 68 5.69 -13.31 -0.26
CA LEU A 68 4.39 -13.17 -0.90
C LEU A 68 3.58 -14.47 -1.05
N SER A 69 4.04 -15.57 -0.48
CA SER A 69 3.22 -16.78 -0.39
C SER A 69 2.04 -16.57 0.57
N TRP A 70 0.91 -17.20 0.26
CA TRP A 70 -0.27 -17.13 1.10
C TRP A 70 -0.25 -18.18 2.21
N TYR A 71 -0.66 -17.79 3.41
CA TYR A 71 -0.94 -18.71 4.48
C TYR A 71 -2.34 -18.48 5.06
N SER A 72 -2.90 -19.56 5.58
CA SER A 72 -4.25 -19.55 6.09
C SER A 72 -4.33 -18.86 7.46
N ASN A 73 -5.06 -17.77 7.53
CA ASN A 73 -5.35 -17.05 8.77
C ASN A 73 -6.60 -17.63 9.46
N MET A 74 -7.73 -17.64 8.76
CA MET A 74 -9.02 -18.11 9.27
C MET A 74 -9.51 -19.40 8.60
N LEU A 75 -8.90 -19.81 7.48
CA LEU A 75 -9.35 -20.98 6.73
C LEU A 75 -8.57 -22.23 7.15
N SER A 76 -9.23 -23.37 7.20
CA SER A 76 -8.60 -24.69 7.24
C SER A 76 -8.33 -25.21 5.83
N ASP A 77 -9.15 -24.82 4.85
CA ASP A 77 -8.97 -25.14 3.43
C ASP A 77 -9.60 -24.07 2.54
N TYR A 78 -9.06 -23.90 1.32
CA TYR A 78 -9.63 -23.06 0.27
C TYR A 78 -9.22 -23.57 -1.11
N GLN A 79 -10.18 -23.66 -2.03
CA GLN A 79 -9.94 -24.19 -3.38
C GLN A 79 -10.78 -23.47 -4.43
N PRO A 80 -10.16 -22.97 -5.51
CA PRO A 80 -10.90 -22.57 -6.71
C PRO A 80 -11.39 -23.81 -7.48
N SER A 81 -12.52 -23.68 -8.17
CA SER A 81 -12.94 -24.68 -9.17
C SER A 81 -11.96 -24.72 -10.33
N ALA A 82 -12.01 -25.81 -11.11
CA ALA A 82 -11.18 -25.96 -12.31
C ALA A 82 -11.40 -24.82 -13.33
N GLU A 83 -12.63 -24.28 -13.39
CA GLU A 83 -13.02 -23.16 -14.23
C GLU A 83 -12.62 -21.80 -13.65
N GLY A 84 -12.13 -21.73 -12.40
CA GLY A 84 -11.71 -20.49 -11.73
C GLY A 84 -12.84 -19.53 -11.36
N THR A 85 -14.11 -19.95 -11.50
CA THR A 85 -15.29 -19.11 -11.26
C THR A 85 -15.96 -19.36 -9.92
N THR A 86 -15.53 -20.38 -9.17
CA THR A 86 -16.10 -20.71 -7.85
C THR A 86 -14.97 -21.00 -6.88
N TRP A 87 -15.07 -20.42 -5.68
CA TRP A 87 -14.15 -20.69 -4.59
C TRP A 87 -14.89 -21.36 -3.45
N LYS A 88 -14.42 -22.53 -3.00
CA LYS A 88 -14.91 -23.21 -1.81
C LYS A 88 -13.97 -22.99 -0.66
N LEU A 89 -14.49 -22.43 0.43
CA LEU A 89 -13.73 -22.06 1.60
C LEU A 89 -14.25 -22.83 2.81
N THR A 90 -13.34 -23.36 3.63
CA THR A 90 -13.68 -23.98 4.92
C THR A 90 -13.01 -23.20 6.05
N LEU A 91 -13.81 -22.66 6.95
CA LEU A 91 -13.31 -21.95 8.14
C LEU A 91 -12.67 -22.90 9.14
N LYS A 92 -11.73 -22.39 9.93
CA LYS A 92 -11.28 -23.04 11.15
C LYS A 92 -12.45 -23.03 12.17
N PRO A 93 -12.57 -24.05 13.00
CA PRO A 93 -13.58 -24.07 14.07
C PRO A 93 -13.27 -23.01 15.14
N ASP A 94 -14.27 -22.67 15.93
CA ASP A 94 -14.17 -21.83 17.15
C ASP A 94 -13.62 -20.42 16.94
N LEU A 95 -13.67 -19.87 15.73
CA LEU A 95 -13.32 -18.47 15.45
C LEU A 95 -14.29 -17.53 16.20
N LYS A 96 -13.75 -16.41 16.69
CA LYS A 96 -14.51 -15.42 17.45
C LYS A 96 -14.17 -14.00 17.04
N PHE A 97 -15.16 -13.14 17.14
CA PHE A 97 -14.96 -11.70 17.14
C PHE A 97 -14.39 -11.20 18.47
N SER A 98 -13.96 -9.96 18.49
CA SER A 98 -13.32 -9.30 19.64
C SER A 98 -14.21 -9.12 20.87
N ASP A 99 -15.52 -9.30 20.73
CA ASP A 99 -16.49 -9.32 21.82
C ASP A 99 -16.84 -10.74 22.31
N GLY A 100 -16.21 -11.77 21.74
CA GLY A 100 -16.39 -13.18 22.09
C GLY A 100 -17.53 -13.88 21.34
N SER A 101 -18.29 -13.17 20.49
CA SER A 101 -19.31 -13.80 19.65
C SER A 101 -18.69 -14.70 18.58
N PRO A 102 -19.35 -15.79 18.17
CA PRO A 102 -18.84 -16.69 17.13
C PRO A 102 -18.66 -15.96 15.80
N LEU A 103 -17.62 -16.32 15.04
CA LEU A 103 -17.45 -15.95 13.64
C LEU A 103 -17.70 -17.19 12.80
N THR A 104 -18.66 -17.11 11.88
CA THR A 104 -19.12 -18.22 11.06
C THR A 104 -19.11 -17.90 9.56
N ALA A 105 -19.41 -18.86 8.73
CA ALA A 105 -19.58 -18.70 7.29
C ALA A 105 -20.64 -17.64 6.92
N LYS A 106 -21.66 -17.41 7.78
CA LYS A 106 -22.65 -16.35 7.60
C LYS A 106 -21.99 -14.97 7.58
N ASP A 107 -21.01 -14.72 8.46
CA ASP A 107 -20.30 -13.44 8.56
C ASP A 107 -19.43 -13.21 7.33
N VAL A 108 -18.77 -14.25 6.84
CA VAL A 108 -17.98 -14.20 5.61
C VAL A 108 -18.88 -13.88 4.42
N ALA A 109 -19.96 -14.64 4.22
CA ALA A 109 -20.89 -14.40 3.12
C ALA A 109 -21.50 -12.99 3.16
N PHE A 110 -21.90 -12.53 4.35
CA PHE A 110 -22.39 -11.17 4.57
C PHE A 110 -21.35 -10.12 4.18
N THR A 111 -20.09 -10.27 4.64
CA THR A 111 -19.02 -9.31 4.38
C THR A 111 -18.79 -9.13 2.87
N TYR A 112 -18.63 -10.23 2.12
CA TYR A 112 -18.35 -10.16 0.69
C TYR A 112 -19.53 -9.60 -0.12
N ASN A 113 -20.75 -10.01 0.18
CA ASN A 113 -21.95 -9.49 -0.49
C ASN A 113 -22.13 -7.99 -0.21
N ASN A 114 -21.92 -7.54 1.04
CA ASN A 114 -22.02 -6.12 1.40
C ASN A 114 -20.89 -5.30 0.81
N ALA A 115 -19.65 -5.79 0.80
CA ALA A 115 -18.52 -5.09 0.18
C ALA A 115 -18.80 -4.83 -1.31
N ALA A 116 -19.36 -5.80 -2.02
CA ALA A 116 -19.77 -5.64 -3.41
C ALA A 116 -20.90 -4.61 -3.63
N ALA A 117 -21.75 -4.41 -2.64
CA ALA A 117 -22.88 -3.47 -2.69
C ALA A 117 -22.53 -2.07 -2.13
N SER A 118 -21.49 -1.94 -1.31
CA SER A 118 -21.17 -0.71 -0.55
C SER A 118 -20.67 0.46 -1.39
N GLY A 119 -20.20 0.21 -2.62
CA GLY A 119 -19.52 1.22 -3.43
C GLY A 119 -18.15 1.64 -2.89
N GLY A 120 -17.55 0.84 -1.99
CA GLY A 120 -16.18 0.99 -1.51
C GLY A 120 -15.14 0.87 -2.64
N LYS A 121 -13.86 1.07 -2.29
CA LYS A 121 -12.75 1.05 -3.26
C LYS A 121 -12.11 -0.35 -3.40
N VAL A 122 -12.52 -1.34 -2.60
CA VAL A 122 -12.14 -2.74 -2.81
C VAL A 122 -12.75 -3.20 -4.13
N ASP A 123 -11.93 -3.71 -5.04
CA ASP A 123 -12.41 -4.15 -6.34
C ASP A 123 -13.19 -5.46 -6.23
N MET A 124 -14.51 -5.33 -6.26
CA MET A 124 -15.49 -6.42 -6.29
C MET A 124 -16.16 -6.56 -7.66
N GLY A 125 -15.59 -5.95 -8.71
CA GLY A 125 -16.21 -5.90 -10.05
C GLY A 125 -16.53 -7.27 -10.65
N ASN A 126 -15.70 -8.26 -10.37
CA ASN A 126 -15.87 -9.65 -10.84
C ASN A 126 -16.62 -10.55 -9.85
N PHE A 127 -16.87 -10.09 -8.63
CA PHE A 127 -17.64 -10.84 -7.64
C PHE A 127 -19.12 -10.97 -8.06
N LEU A 128 -19.69 -12.14 -7.87
CA LEU A 128 -21.10 -12.42 -8.15
C LEU A 128 -21.90 -12.62 -6.87
N SER A 129 -21.48 -13.55 -6.01
CA SER A 129 -22.16 -13.84 -4.74
C SER A 129 -21.29 -14.63 -3.78
N ALA A 130 -21.59 -14.55 -2.49
CA ALA A 130 -21.09 -15.45 -1.46
C ALA A 130 -22.27 -16.09 -0.72
N THR A 131 -22.20 -17.40 -0.48
CA THR A 131 -23.23 -18.18 0.21
C THR A 131 -22.60 -18.98 1.35
N ALA A 132 -23.17 -18.90 2.55
CA ALA A 132 -22.85 -19.80 3.63
C ALA A 132 -23.60 -21.11 3.41
N ASP A 133 -22.88 -22.20 3.16
CA ASP A 133 -23.48 -23.52 2.95
C ASP A 133 -23.87 -24.17 4.29
N ASP A 134 -23.09 -23.89 5.33
CA ASP A 134 -23.33 -24.20 6.75
C ASP A 134 -22.50 -23.22 7.62
N ASP A 135 -22.27 -23.53 8.90
CA ASP A 135 -21.52 -22.65 9.81
C ASP A 135 -20.04 -22.48 9.48
N LEU A 136 -19.45 -23.43 8.75
CA LEU A 136 -18.01 -23.45 8.43
C LEU A 136 -17.70 -23.35 6.94
N HIS A 137 -18.65 -23.62 6.07
CA HIS A 137 -18.41 -23.67 4.61
C HIS A 137 -19.03 -22.48 3.88
N VAL A 138 -18.21 -21.87 3.00
CA VAL A 138 -18.63 -20.74 2.16
C VAL A 138 -18.31 -21.07 0.71
N THR A 139 -19.28 -20.83 -0.16
CA THR A 139 -19.11 -20.85 -1.62
C THR A 139 -19.16 -19.42 -2.14
N ILE A 140 -18.06 -18.96 -2.80
CA ILE A 140 -17.99 -17.67 -3.49
C ILE A 140 -18.06 -17.93 -4.99
N ALA A 141 -18.96 -17.23 -5.69
CA ALA A 141 -19.09 -17.26 -7.14
C ALA A 141 -18.56 -15.95 -7.76
N LEU A 142 -17.85 -16.07 -8.88
CA LEU A 142 -17.33 -14.99 -9.70
C LEU A 142 -18.04 -14.97 -11.06
N LYS A 143 -18.11 -13.81 -11.71
CA LYS A 143 -18.68 -13.63 -13.07
C LYS A 143 -17.82 -14.27 -14.16
N ALA A 144 -16.50 -14.26 -13.95
CA ALA A 144 -15.48 -14.83 -14.85
C ALA A 144 -14.29 -15.35 -14.01
N PRO A 145 -13.39 -16.17 -14.58
CA PRO A 145 -12.16 -16.57 -13.90
C PRO A 145 -11.34 -15.37 -13.45
N GLN A 146 -10.73 -15.46 -12.27
CA GLN A 146 -9.84 -14.44 -11.75
C GLN A 146 -8.75 -15.06 -10.89
N SER A 147 -7.57 -15.24 -11.47
CA SER A 147 -6.40 -15.82 -10.79
C SER A 147 -5.96 -15.01 -9.56
N THR A 148 -6.27 -13.72 -9.54
CA THR A 148 -5.91 -12.77 -8.45
C THR A 148 -6.95 -12.71 -7.34
N PHE A 149 -8.07 -13.44 -7.40
CA PHE A 149 -9.11 -13.33 -6.37
C PHE A 149 -8.62 -13.74 -4.97
N VAL A 150 -7.56 -14.54 -4.88
CA VAL A 150 -6.86 -14.84 -3.62
C VAL A 150 -6.42 -13.57 -2.87
N ASN A 151 -6.10 -12.49 -3.57
CA ASN A 151 -5.73 -11.22 -2.94
C ASN A 151 -6.95 -10.58 -2.24
N VAL A 152 -8.15 -10.71 -2.79
CA VAL A 152 -9.38 -10.24 -2.12
C VAL A 152 -9.64 -11.04 -0.83
N LEU A 153 -9.35 -12.36 -0.83
CA LEU A 153 -9.41 -13.18 0.38
C LEU A 153 -8.38 -12.73 1.45
N GLY A 154 -7.27 -12.12 1.01
CA GLY A 154 -6.20 -11.62 1.87
C GLY A 154 -6.32 -10.13 2.26
N SER A 155 -7.24 -9.39 1.69
CA SER A 155 -7.37 -7.94 1.95
C SER A 155 -8.65 -7.54 2.66
N LEU A 156 -9.77 -8.24 2.45
CA LEU A 156 -11.06 -7.87 3.03
C LEU A 156 -11.21 -8.45 4.44
N GLY A 157 -11.27 -7.58 5.45
CA GLY A 157 -11.50 -7.97 6.83
C GLY A 157 -12.94 -8.39 7.08
N ILE A 158 -13.16 -9.45 7.87
CA ILE A 158 -14.50 -10.00 8.13
C ILE A 158 -15.21 -9.19 9.22
N VAL A 159 -16.47 -8.83 8.97
CA VAL A 159 -17.36 -8.12 9.90
C VAL A 159 -18.49 -9.03 10.39
N SER A 160 -19.04 -8.73 11.59
CA SER A 160 -20.16 -9.51 12.13
C SER A 160 -21.48 -9.14 11.46
N ALA A 161 -22.12 -10.10 10.80
CA ALA A 161 -23.42 -9.91 10.14
C ALA A 161 -24.53 -9.45 11.11
N ASP A 162 -24.50 -9.96 12.34
CA ASP A 162 -25.53 -9.67 13.34
C ASP A 162 -25.35 -8.31 14.04
N LYS A 163 -24.17 -7.70 13.96
CA LYS A 163 -23.79 -6.46 14.67
C LYS A 163 -23.39 -5.32 13.74
N TYR A 164 -23.42 -5.55 12.45
CA TYR A 164 -23.12 -4.52 11.48
C TYR A 164 -24.25 -3.50 11.40
N ASP A 165 -23.90 -2.24 11.57
CA ASP A 165 -24.77 -1.09 11.36
C ASP A 165 -24.02 -0.08 10.49
N GLU A 166 -24.44 0.08 9.26
CA GLU A 166 -23.82 0.93 8.24
C GLU A 166 -23.52 2.36 8.73
N LYS A 167 -24.36 2.90 9.65
CA LYS A 167 -24.20 4.28 10.13
C LYS A 167 -23.16 4.44 11.23
N THR A 168 -22.88 3.38 11.98
CA THR A 168 -22.07 3.48 13.20
C THR A 168 -20.86 2.57 13.20
N TYR A 169 -20.81 1.56 12.31
CA TYR A 169 -19.79 0.54 12.33
C TYR A 169 -18.37 1.12 12.13
N ALA A 170 -18.20 2.08 11.24
CA ALA A 170 -16.91 2.72 10.97
C ALA A 170 -16.27 3.38 12.21
N GLN A 171 -17.09 3.80 13.21
CA GLN A 171 -16.64 4.41 14.46
C GLN A 171 -16.56 3.42 15.63
N LYS A 172 -17.23 2.27 15.53
CA LYS A 172 -17.29 1.25 16.59
C LYS A 172 -17.26 -0.17 16.02
N PRO A 173 -16.18 -0.53 15.32
CA PRO A 173 -16.08 -1.82 14.66
C PRO A 173 -15.95 -2.96 15.67
N ILE A 174 -16.52 -4.12 15.31
CA ILE A 174 -16.34 -5.40 16.00
C ILE A 174 -15.71 -6.35 14.99
N GLY A 175 -14.40 -6.51 15.07
CA GLY A 175 -13.64 -7.35 14.15
C GLY A 175 -12.99 -8.55 14.84
N ALA A 176 -12.25 -9.35 14.07
CA ALA A 176 -11.52 -10.51 14.55
C ALA A 176 -9.99 -10.33 14.42
N GLY A 177 -9.51 -9.09 14.36
CA GLY A 177 -8.10 -8.73 14.27
C GLY A 177 -7.35 -8.89 15.60
N PRO A 178 -6.02 -8.65 15.59
CA PRO A 178 -5.17 -8.76 16.77
C PRO A 178 -5.53 -7.77 17.89
N TYR A 179 -6.19 -6.69 17.56
CA TYR A 179 -6.61 -5.67 18.50
C TYR A 179 -8.12 -5.40 18.41
N ARG A 180 -8.68 -4.86 19.49
CA ARG A 180 -10.05 -4.33 19.55
C ARG A 180 -10.03 -2.85 19.92
N MET A 181 -10.96 -2.10 19.40
CA MET A 181 -11.11 -0.67 19.72
C MET A 181 -11.60 -0.50 21.17
N VAL A 182 -10.92 0.36 21.92
CA VAL A 182 -11.32 0.82 23.26
C VAL A 182 -12.02 2.17 23.15
N SER A 183 -11.41 3.11 22.44
CA SER A 183 -12.00 4.43 22.19
C SER A 183 -11.42 5.05 20.92
N PHE A 184 -12.23 5.86 20.28
CA PHE A 184 -11.85 6.65 19.13
C PHE A 184 -12.32 8.10 19.33
N GLN A 185 -11.40 9.04 19.21
CA GLN A 185 -11.64 10.48 19.27
C GLN A 185 -11.19 11.08 17.93
N PRO A 186 -12.13 11.40 17.03
CA PRO A 186 -11.80 11.91 15.71
C PRO A 186 -10.84 13.10 15.75
N GLY A 187 -9.86 13.11 14.85
CA GLY A 187 -8.82 14.14 14.76
C GLY A 187 -7.79 14.12 15.90
N GLN A 188 -7.90 13.21 16.88
CA GLN A 188 -7.02 13.19 18.03
C GLN A 188 -6.31 11.84 18.22
N GLN A 189 -7.06 10.78 18.51
CA GLN A 189 -6.46 9.48 18.81
C GLN A 189 -7.41 8.29 18.65
N LEU A 190 -6.81 7.14 18.37
CA LEU A 190 -7.42 5.83 18.48
C LEU A 190 -6.70 5.03 19.57
N ILE A 191 -7.44 4.46 20.53
CA ILE A 191 -6.90 3.55 21.54
C ILE A 191 -7.44 2.15 21.27
N VAL A 192 -6.53 1.20 21.15
CA VAL A 192 -6.85 -0.21 20.97
C VAL A 192 -6.13 -1.06 22.02
N GLU A 193 -6.71 -2.21 22.36
CA GLU A 193 -6.09 -3.21 23.23
C GLU A 193 -6.10 -4.58 22.57
N ALA A 194 -5.18 -5.45 22.99
CA ALA A 194 -5.05 -6.80 22.45
C ALA A 194 -6.39 -7.55 22.52
N ASN A 195 -6.78 -8.15 21.39
CA ASN A 195 -7.98 -8.95 21.31
C ASN A 195 -7.75 -10.32 22.01
N PRO A 196 -8.47 -10.62 23.12
CA PRO A 196 -8.27 -11.89 23.85
C PRO A 196 -8.69 -13.12 23.02
N TYR A 197 -9.52 -12.92 21.98
CA TYR A 197 -10.06 -14.00 21.13
C TYR A 197 -9.35 -14.10 19.78
N TYR A 198 -8.27 -13.32 19.57
CA TYR A 198 -7.52 -13.38 18.31
C TYR A 198 -6.93 -14.76 18.07
N ALA A 199 -7.23 -15.38 16.93
CA ALA A 199 -6.77 -16.72 16.57
C ALA A 199 -5.30 -16.78 16.14
N GLY A 200 -4.68 -15.63 15.85
CA GLY A 200 -3.28 -15.54 15.45
C GLY A 200 -2.31 -15.40 16.63
N LYS A 201 -1.05 -15.12 16.30
CA LYS A 201 0.00 -14.90 17.32
C LYS A 201 -0.20 -13.55 18.01
N LYS A 202 -0.11 -13.52 19.32
CA LYS A 202 -0.08 -12.29 20.11
C LYS A 202 1.32 -11.70 20.10
N ASN A 203 1.41 -10.36 20.02
CA ASN A 203 2.65 -9.60 20.19
C ASN A 203 2.84 -9.15 21.66
N ASP A 204 3.91 -8.40 21.93
CA ASP A 204 4.27 -7.99 23.30
C ASP A 204 3.50 -6.74 23.79
N PHE A 205 2.74 -6.07 22.92
CA PHE A 205 2.04 -4.84 23.24
C PHE A 205 0.55 -5.10 23.51
N GLU A 206 0.12 -4.94 24.75
CA GLU A 206 -1.30 -5.11 25.11
C GLU A 206 -2.15 -3.91 24.73
N LYS A 207 -1.54 -2.72 24.58
CA LYS A 207 -2.25 -1.49 24.21
C LYS A 207 -1.46 -0.69 23.19
N LEU A 208 -2.15 -0.26 22.14
CA LEU A 208 -1.63 0.71 21.18
C LEU A 208 -2.45 2.00 21.25
N ILE A 209 -1.77 3.14 21.20
CA ILE A 209 -2.40 4.46 21.16
C ILE A 209 -1.89 5.17 19.91
N PHE A 210 -2.73 5.26 18.90
CA PHE A 210 -2.46 6.02 17.69
C PHE A 210 -2.84 7.47 17.94
N VAL A 211 -1.93 8.39 17.69
CA VAL A 211 -2.19 9.84 17.75
C VAL A 211 -2.08 10.43 16.34
N PHE A 212 -3.03 11.26 15.99
CA PHE A 212 -3.08 11.91 14.67
C PHE A 212 -2.39 13.26 14.76
N LEU A 213 -1.14 13.31 14.32
CA LEU A 213 -0.26 14.49 14.34
C LEU A 213 0.25 14.75 12.92
N ASP A 214 0.55 16.02 12.63
CA ASP A 214 1.34 16.34 11.44
C ASP A 214 2.79 15.82 11.59
N GLU A 215 3.51 15.74 10.48
CA GLU A 215 4.84 15.13 10.40
C GLU A 215 5.85 15.81 11.33
N ASP A 216 5.82 17.15 11.44
CA ASP A 216 6.76 17.92 12.26
C ASP A 216 6.50 17.69 13.77
N ALA A 217 5.24 17.73 14.19
CA ALA A 217 4.84 17.45 15.56
C ALA A 217 5.14 15.99 15.96
N ALA A 218 4.89 15.03 15.05
CA ALA A 218 5.19 13.62 15.26
C ALA A 218 6.71 13.40 15.43
N PHE A 219 7.53 14.02 14.58
CA PHE A 219 8.98 13.96 14.68
C PHE A 219 9.51 14.55 16.00
N ALA A 220 9.03 15.73 16.41
CA ALA A 220 9.41 16.36 17.69
C ALA A 220 9.01 15.47 18.89
N ALA A 221 7.83 14.85 18.85
CA ALA A 221 7.37 13.92 19.88
C ALA A 221 8.22 12.63 19.95
N ALA A 222 8.69 12.11 18.81
CA ALA A 222 9.64 10.99 18.79
C ALA A 222 10.98 11.38 19.44
N GLN A 223 11.54 12.53 19.08
CA GLN A 223 12.80 13.02 19.64
C GLN A 223 12.75 13.20 21.18
N SER A 224 11.59 13.58 21.71
CA SER A 224 11.38 13.74 23.15
C SER A 224 11.01 12.45 23.89
N GLY A 225 10.92 11.30 23.19
CA GLY A 225 10.54 10.01 23.76
C GLY A 225 9.06 9.90 24.14
N GLN A 226 8.19 10.78 23.62
CA GLN A 226 6.75 10.74 23.88
C GLN A 226 6.02 9.72 23.01
N LEU A 227 6.61 9.36 21.86
CA LEU A 227 6.10 8.37 20.91
C LEU A 227 7.12 7.26 20.70
N GLY A 228 6.64 6.03 20.69
CA GLY A 228 7.48 4.86 20.53
C GLY A 228 7.62 4.39 19.08
N VAL A 229 6.73 4.81 18.17
CA VAL A 229 6.83 4.57 16.71
C VAL A 229 6.28 5.78 15.97
N VAL A 230 7.06 6.31 15.02
CA VAL A 230 6.64 7.45 14.20
C VAL A 230 7.04 7.20 12.75
N ARG A 231 6.11 7.36 11.81
CA ARG A 231 6.43 7.44 10.38
C ARG A 231 7.02 8.82 10.09
N ILE A 232 8.11 8.85 9.36
CA ILE A 232 8.79 10.10 8.96
C ILE A 232 9.02 10.09 7.44
N PRO A 233 9.03 11.26 6.78
CA PRO A 233 9.40 11.33 5.37
C PRO A 233 10.90 11.04 5.17
N PRO A 234 11.30 10.62 3.95
CA PRO A 234 12.70 10.36 3.60
C PRO A 234 13.67 11.48 3.96
N ALA A 235 13.33 12.73 3.67
CA ALA A 235 14.17 13.89 4.01
C ALA A 235 14.41 14.01 5.53
N THR A 236 13.40 13.73 6.34
CA THR A 236 13.53 13.70 7.81
C THR A 236 14.36 12.50 8.28
N ALA A 237 14.27 11.35 7.59
CA ALA A 237 15.04 10.16 7.93
C ALA A 237 16.56 10.40 7.80
N ALA A 238 17.00 11.14 6.79
CA ALA A 238 18.40 11.51 6.63
C ALA A 238 18.95 12.30 7.83
N ILE A 239 18.15 13.22 8.37
CA ILE A 239 18.50 14.01 9.56
C ILE A 239 18.46 13.11 10.82
N ALA A 240 17.46 12.25 10.92
CA ALA A 240 17.18 11.43 12.09
C ALA A 240 18.17 10.29 12.32
N LYS A 241 18.92 9.88 11.30
CA LYS A 241 19.85 8.73 11.34
C LYS A 241 20.86 8.79 12.49
N ASN A 242 21.24 9.98 12.92
CA ASN A 242 22.25 10.20 13.96
C ASN A 242 21.66 10.70 15.29
N LEU A 243 20.34 10.69 15.45
CA LEU A 243 19.73 11.13 16.69
C LEU A 243 19.93 10.08 17.80
N PRO A 244 20.28 10.52 19.02
CA PRO A 244 20.32 9.63 20.18
C PRO A 244 18.90 9.20 20.58
N ASN A 245 18.81 8.05 21.24
CA ASN A 245 17.57 7.52 21.84
C ASN A 245 16.43 7.19 20.87
N VAL A 246 16.70 7.11 19.56
CA VAL A 246 15.78 6.60 18.55
C VAL A 246 16.51 5.65 17.62
N LYS A 247 15.78 4.71 17.04
CA LYS A 247 16.27 3.80 16.01
C LYS A 247 15.54 4.09 14.70
N LEU A 248 16.30 4.31 13.63
CA LEU A 248 15.74 4.42 12.29
C LEU A 248 15.50 3.02 11.71
N TRP A 249 14.28 2.82 11.23
CA TRP A 249 13.89 1.66 10.43
C TRP A 249 13.64 2.07 9.00
N GLU A 250 14.22 1.31 8.07
CA GLU A 250 13.99 1.41 6.64
C GLU A 250 13.23 0.16 6.21
N ARG A 251 12.03 0.34 5.67
CA ARG A 251 11.16 -0.75 5.26
C ARG A 251 11.02 -0.74 3.75
N ALA A 252 11.28 -1.89 3.13
CA ALA A 252 10.99 -2.05 1.71
C ALA A 252 9.49 -1.86 1.46
N SER A 253 9.15 -1.12 0.43
CA SER A 253 7.78 -0.95 0.01
C SER A 253 7.63 -1.06 -1.51
N VAL A 254 6.43 -1.38 -1.95
CA VAL A 254 6.03 -1.31 -3.36
C VAL A 254 5.38 0.02 -3.70
N GLU A 255 5.32 0.97 -2.74
CA GLU A 255 4.78 2.29 -2.99
C GLU A 255 5.59 3.00 -4.08
N ASN A 256 4.99 3.15 -5.25
CA ASN A 256 5.63 3.70 -6.43
C ASN A 256 5.27 5.17 -6.67
N ARG A 257 6.07 5.83 -7.50
CA ARG A 257 5.77 7.14 -8.10
C ARG A 257 6.02 7.08 -9.59
N GLY A 258 5.13 7.72 -10.34
CA GLY A 258 5.23 7.82 -11.79
C GLY A 258 4.42 8.96 -12.35
N ILE A 259 4.71 9.34 -13.59
CA ILE A 259 3.89 10.29 -14.36
C ILE A 259 3.00 9.46 -15.28
N VAL A 260 1.69 9.56 -15.10
CA VAL A 260 0.73 9.06 -16.09
C VAL A 260 0.52 10.11 -17.17
N PHE A 261 0.44 9.66 -18.40
CA PHE A 261 0.18 10.52 -19.54
C PHE A 261 -1.20 10.26 -20.14
N PRO A 262 -2.01 11.32 -20.44
CA PRO A 262 -3.14 11.17 -21.35
C PRO A 262 -2.63 10.75 -22.73
N MET A 263 -3.17 9.65 -23.28
CA MET A 263 -2.63 9.03 -24.51
C MET A 263 -3.53 9.12 -25.72
N VAL A 264 -4.74 9.63 -25.54
CA VAL A 264 -5.67 9.94 -26.65
C VAL A 264 -5.60 11.44 -26.97
N LYS A 265 -6.03 11.80 -28.17
CA LYS A 265 -6.15 13.22 -28.55
C LYS A 265 -7.25 13.92 -27.74
N SER A 266 -7.10 15.23 -27.56
CA SER A 266 -8.10 16.07 -26.90
C SER A 266 -9.40 16.17 -27.72
N GLY A 267 -10.50 16.56 -27.07
CA GLY A 267 -11.77 16.85 -27.72
C GLY A 267 -12.97 16.07 -27.22
N GLU A 268 -12.76 15.09 -26.36
CA GLU A 268 -13.83 14.31 -25.73
C GLU A 268 -13.92 14.58 -24.22
N LYS A 269 -15.04 14.17 -23.62
CA LYS A 269 -15.28 14.21 -22.18
C LYS A 269 -15.66 12.83 -21.68
N ASN A 270 -15.30 12.54 -20.42
CA ASN A 270 -15.75 11.33 -19.75
C ASN A 270 -17.21 11.47 -19.26
N THR A 271 -17.74 10.42 -18.64
CA THR A 271 -19.12 10.39 -18.12
C THR A 271 -19.38 11.40 -16.99
N GLN A 272 -18.33 11.88 -16.32
CA GLN A 272 -18.38 12.93 -15.29
C GLN A 272 -18.30 14.35 -15.88
N GLY A 273 -18.11 14.48 -17.21
CA GLY A 273 -17.95 15.75 -17.89
C GLY A 273 -16.54 16.34 -17.87
N TYR A 274 -15.53 15.59 -17.42
CA TYR A 274 -14.13 16.00 -17.42
C TYR A 274 -13.50 15.82 -18.80
N ASP A 275 -12.62 16.73 -19.20
CA ASP A 275 -11.90 16.66 -20.47
C ASP A 275 -10.93 15.47 -20.46
N ILE A 276 -10.88 14.71 -21.57
CA ILE A 276 -9.95 13.61 -21.77
C ILE A 276 -9.02 13.89 -22.96
N GLY A 277 -7.81 13.33 -22.88
CA GLY A 277 -6.83 13.42 -23.94
C GLY A 277 -6.00 14.70 -23.95
N ASN A 278 -4.84 14.62 -24.58
CA ASN A 278 -3.87 15.70 -24.69
C ASN A 278 -3.07 15.54 -25.99
N ASP A 279 -3.15 16.49 -26.89
CA ASP A 279 -2.57 16.39 -28.23
C ASP A 279 -1.03 16.28 -28.21
N ILE A 280 -0.37 16.80 -27.16
CA ILE A 280 1.09 16.72 -27.00
C ILE A 280 1.48 15.33 -26.52
N THR A 281 0.88 14.84 -25.43
CA THR A 281 1.22 13.53 -24.84
C THR A 281 0.59 12.37 -25.61
N ALA A 282 -0.38 12.58 -26.50
CA ALA A 282 -0.82 11.59 -27.46
C ALA A 282 0.29 11.16 -28.42
N ASP A 283 1.27 12.07 -28.70
CA ASP A 283 2.46 11.68 -29.45
C ASP A 283 3.42 10.86 -28.57
N ILE A 284 3.68 9.62 -28.98
CA ILE A 284 4.57 8.70 -28.26
C ILE A 284 6.00 9.24 -28.13
N ALA A 285 6.47 10.08 -29.07
CA ALA A 285 7.80 10.65 -29.04
C ALA A 285 7.98 11.57 -27.82
N ILE A 286 6.97 12.33 -27.43
CA ILE A 286 6.97 13.18 -26.22
C ILE A 286 7.13 12.29 -24.98
N ARG A 287 6.32 11.23 -24.86
CA ARG A 287 6.37 10.33 -23.70
C ARG A 287 7.71 9.61 -23.59
N LYS A 288 8.24 9.11 -24.71
CA LYS A 288 9.58 8.48 -24.75
C LYS A 288 10.69 9.48 -24.43
N ALA A 289 10.63 10.69 -24.98
CA ALA A 289 11.64 11.71 -24.72
C ALA A 289 11.66 12.13 -23.23
N ILE A 290 10.49 12.30 -22.61
CA ILE A 290 10.40 12.56 -21.17
C ILE A 290 11.05 11.40 -20.40
N ASN A 291 10.71 10.15 -20.71
CA ASN A 291 11.28 8.97 -20.05
C ASN A 291 12.81 8.92 -20.12
N TYR A 292 13.41 9.25 -21.29
CA TYR A 292 14.87 9.28 -21.46
C TYR A 292 15.53 10.49 -20.79
N ALA A 293 14.86 11.64 -20.73
CA ALA A 293 15.39 12.84 -20.09
C ALA A 293 15.42 12.74 -18.55
N LEU A 294 14.51 11.99 -17.97
CA LEU A 294 14.49 11.74 -16.53
C LEU A 294 15.73 10.94 -16.11
N ASN A 295 16.28 11.27 -14.95
CA ASN A 295 17.35 10.52 -14.30
C ASN A 295 16.83 10.01 -12.95
N ARG A 296 16.38 8.77 -12.93
CA ARG A 296 15.71 8.15 -11.77
C ARG A 296 16.64 8.00 -10.58
N GLN A 297 17.92 7.67 -10.83
CA GLN A 297 18.91 7.59 -9.77
C GLN A 297 19.14 8.96 -9.11
N LEU A 298 19.30 10.00 -9.93
CA LEU A 298 19.44 11.37 -9.43
C LEU A 298 18.21 11.82 -8.62
N LEU A 299 17.00 11.51 -9.09
CA LEU A 299 15.77 11.82 -8.37
C LEU A 299 15.70 11.09 -7.02
N ALA A 300 16.07 9.81 -6.97
CA ALA A 300 16.11 9.04 -5.73
C ALA A 300 17.12 9.62 -4.73
N GLU A 301 18.30 10.03 -5.21
CA GLU A 301 19.37 10.59 -4.36
C GLU A 301 19.10 12.03 -3.91
N GLN A 302 18.64 12.90 -4.81
CA GLN A 302 18.53 14.33 -4.55
C GLN A 302 17.19 14.77 -3.93
N VAL A 303 16.12 14.01 -4.19
CA VAL A 303 14.77 14.32 -3.67
C VAL A 303 14.42 13.47 -2.46
N LEU A 304 14.93 12.24 -2.41
CA LEU A 304 14.56 11.25 -1.38
C LEU A 304 15.77 10.79 -0.54
N ASP A 305 16.91 11.51 -0.61
CA ASP A 305 18.11 11.22 0.18
C ASP A 305 18.57 9.74 0.12
N GLY A 306 18.29 9.06 -0.99
CA GLY A 306 18.58 7.64 -1.19
C GLY A 306 17.52 6.68 -0.63
N TYR A 307 16.45 7.16 -0.02
CA TYR A 307 15.35 6.32 0.48
C TYR A 307 14.32 5.98 -0.60
N ALA A 308 14.80 5.69 -1.79
CA ALA A 308 14.01 5.20 -2.91
C ALA A 308 14.84 4.34 -3.84
N VAL A 309 14.18 3.44 -4.56
CA VAL A 309 14.82 2.57 -5.56
C VAL A 309 14.27 2.95 -6.94
N PRO A 310 15.13 3.29 -7.93
CA PRO A 310 14.69 3.57 -9.30
C PRO A 310 13.80 2.47 -9.86
N ALA A 311 12.67 2.84 -10.47
CA ALA A 311 11.71 1.93 -11.07
C ALA A 311 11.43 2.30 -12.52
N TYR A 312 11.34 1.28 -13.38
CA TYR A 312 11.02 1.41 -14.80
C TYR A 312 9.65 0.78 -15.11
N THR A 313 9.06 0.11 -14.13
CA THR A 313 7.73 -0.48 -14.13
C THR A 313 6.98 -0.07 -12.86
N GLY A 314 5.64 -0.12 -12.87
CA GLY A 314 4.83 0.14 -11.67
C GLY A 314 4.91 -0.95 -10.62
N VAL A 315 5.42 -2.13 -10.99
CA VAL A 315 5.46 -3.35 -10.17
C VAL A 315 6.88 -3.79 -9.84
N LYS A 316 7.80 -2.82 -9.76
CA LYS A 316 9.23 -3.05 -9.53
C LYS A 316 9.51 -3.97 -8.35
N GLY A 317 10.26 -5.05 -8.63
CA GLY A 317 10.72 -6.00 -7.62
C GLY A 317 9.71 -7.07 -7.22
N LEU A 318 8.52 -7.08 -7.82
CA LEU A 318 7.51 -8.11 -7.62
C LEU A 318 7.72 -9.30 -8.58
N PRO A 319 7.20 -10.51 -8.29
CA PRO A 319 7.39 -11.69 -9.15
C PRO A 319 6.92 -11.52 -10.60
N TRP A 320 5.99 -10.61 -10.82
CA TRP A 320 5.45 -10.28 -12.15
C TRP A 320 6.11 -9.04 -12.78
N ASP A 321 7.18 -8.49 -12.17
CA ASP A 321 7.98 -7.43 -12.77
C ASP A 321 8.72 -7.94 -14.02
N GLN A 322 8.77 -7.09 -15.06
CA GLN A 322 9.57 -7.34 -16.24
C GLN A 322 10.93 -6.64 -16.11
N THR A 323 11.93 -7.37 -15.63
CA THR A 323 13.28 -6.80 -15.36
C THR A 323 13.97 -6.24 -16.59
N GLU A 324 13.63 -6.72 -17.81
CA GLU A 324 14.15 -6.22 -19.08
C GLU A 324 13.54 -4.85 -19.49
N ALA A 325 12.57 -4.33 -18.74
CA ALA A 325 12.01 -3.00 -18.96
C ALA A 325 12.99 -1.88 -18.60
N ALA A 326 14.03 -2.17 -17.82
CA ALA A 326 15.08 -1.20 -17.47
C ALA A 326 15.85 -0.73 -18.70
N PHE A 327 16.16 0.56 -18.74
CA PHE A 327 16.92 1.21 -19.81
C PHE A 327 17.85 2.28 -19.22
N LYS A 328 18.85 2.72 -20.00
CA LYS A 328 19.69 3.83 -19.60
C LYS A 328 18.90 5.13 -19.76
N ASP A 329 18.57 5.76 -18.67
CA ASP A 329 17.92 7.08 -18.61
C ASP A 329 18.92 8.21 -18.31
N GLY A 330 18.43 9.45 -18.11
CA GLY A 330 19.27 10.64 -18.02
C GLY A 330 19.97 10.98 -19.35
N ASP A 331 19.51 10.42 -20.47
CA ASP A 331 20.09 10.57 -21.79
C ASP A 331 19.39 11.70 -22.57
N ILE A 332 19.83 12.94 -22.30
CA ILE A 332 19.28 14.16 -22.90
C ILE A 332 19.44 14.16 -24.43
N GLU A 333 20.57 13.66 -24.95
CA GLU A 333 20.80 13.64 -26.39
C GLU A 333 19.89 12.63 -27.10
N LYS A 334 19.68 11.46 -26.49
CA LYS A 334 18.71 10.48 -26.98
C LYS A 334 17.29 11.05 -26.99
N ALA A 335 16.90 11.75 -25.92
CA ALA A 335 15.59 12.40 -25.82
C ALA A 335 15.39 13.47 -26.93
N LYS A 336 16.41 14.32 -27.17
CA LYS A 336 16.37 15.31 -28.26
C LYS A 336 16.23 14.64 -29.62
N GLN A 337 17.00 13.58 -29.87
CA GLN A 337 16.96 12.85 -31.12
C GLN A 337 15.57 12.27 -31.41
N ILE A 338 14.93 11.64 -30.39
CA ILE A 338 13.57 11.11 -30.53
C ILE A 338 12.59 12.21 -30.95
N LEU A 339 12.69 13.40 -30.37
CA LEU A 339 11.84 14.54 -30.73
C LEU A 339 12.14 15.07 -32.13
N ASP A 340 13.41 15.16 -32.50
CA ASP A 340 13.84 15.62 -33.84
C ASP A 340 13.35 14.66 -34.93
N ASP A 341 13.49 13.37 -34.74
CA ASP A 341 13.06 12.32 -35.68
C ASP A 341 11.53 12.31 -35.84
N ALA A 342 10.79 12.64 -34.77
CA ALA A 342 9.34 12.76 -34.78
C ALA A 342 8.81 14.08 -35.33
N GLY A 343 9.70 15.01 -35.73
CA GLY A 343 9.33 16.31 -36.32
C GLY A 343 9.09 17.43 -35.31
N TRP A 344 9.34 17.22 -34.02
CA TRP A 344 9.30 18.26 -33.00
C TRP A 344 10.56 19.13 -33.10
N LYS A 345 10.45 20.37 -33.59
CA LYS A 345 11.58 21.30 -33.82
C LYS A 345 11.58 22.42 -32.79
N LEU A 346 12.77 22.87 -32.36
CA LEU A 346 12.88 24.02 -31.47
C LEU A 346 12.43 25.29 -32.19
N ASN A 347 11.49 26.02 -31.58
CA ASN A 347 11.11 27.36 -32.02
C ASN A 347 12.04 28.43 -31.44
N LYS A 348 11.79 29.71 -31.79
CA LYS A 348 12.61 30.84 -31.33
C LYS A 348 12.67 31.04 -29.82
N ASN A 349 11.74 30.45 -29.09
CA ASN A 349 11.66 30.51 -27.62
C ASN A 349 12.36 29.30 -26.96
N GLY A 350 12.98 28.40 -27.75
CA GLY A 350 13.60 27.18 -27.23
C GLY A 350 12.58 26.08 -26.85
N ILE A 351 11.32 26.20 -27.27
CA ILE A 351 10.27 25.22 -27.03
C ILE A 351 10.10 24.36 -28.28
N ARG A 352 9.94 23.04 -28.12
CA ARG A 352 9.64 22.13 -29.22
C ARG A 352 8.24 22.43 -29.78
N GLU A 353 8.13 22.44 -31.09
CA GLU A 353 6.89 22.70 -31.81
C GLU A 353 6.74 21.72 -32.97
N LYS A 354 5.52 21.24 -33.21
CA LYS A 354 5.16 20.38 -34.33
C LYS A 354 3.75 20.76 -34.81
N ASP A 355 3.61 21.03 -36.09
CA ASP A 355 2.33 21.41 -36.73
C ASP A 355 1.60 22.57 -36.01
N GLY A 356 2.35 23.56 -35.50
CA GLY A 356 1.85 24.71 -34.77
C GLY A 356 1.52 24.43 -33.29
N LEU A 357 1.74 23.20 -32.79
CA LEU A 357 1.52 22.82 -31.42
C LEU A 357 2.86 22.89 -30.64
N GLU A 358 2.96 23.76 -29.65
CA GLU A 358 4.11 23.86 -28.75
C GLU A 358 4.08 22.76 -27.68
N ALA A 359 5.23 22.17 -27.34
CA ALA A 359 5.37 21.19 -26.26
C ALA A 359 5.29 21.85 -24.87
N LYS A 360 4.13 22.38 -24.55
CA LYS A 360 3.78 23.00 -23.26
C LYS A 360 2.82 22.11 -22.50
N LEU A 361 3.25 21.57 -21.37
CA LEU A 361 2.50 20.64 -20.55
C LEU A 361 2.23 21.24 -19.17
N THR A 362 1.14 20.83 -18.54
CA THR A 362 0.88 21.09 -17.11
C THR A 362 0.99 19.76 -16.36
N LEU A 363 1.94 19.64 -15.44
CA LEU A 363 2.05 18.49 -14.54
C LEU A 363 1.23 18.75 -13.27
N TRP A 364 0.24 17.91 -13.02
CA TRP A 364 -0.57 17.97 -11.81
C TRP A 364 -0.02 17.03 -10.73
N TYR A 365 -0.15 17.42 -9.45
CA TYR A 365 0.15 16.60 -8.28
C TYR A 365 -0.72 17.00 -7.10
N THR A 366 -0.80 16.15 -6.06
CA THR A 366 -1.59 16.48 -4.86
C THR A 366 -0.89 17.53 -4.01
N SER A 367 -1.66 18.50 -3.53
CA SER A 367 -1.22 19.45 -2.51
C SER A 367 -1.01 18.76 -1.16
N GLY A 368 -0.12 19.32 -0.32
CA GLY A 368 0.17 18.76 1.01
C GLY A 368 1.21 17.63 1.03
N ASP A 369 1.66 17.15 -0.14
CA ASP A 369 2.71 16.12 -0.28
C ASP A 369 4.02 16.78 -0.73
N ALA A 370 4.96 16.96 0.20
CA ALA A 370 6.25 17.58 -0.08
C ALA A 370 7.07 16.74 -1.08
N THR A 371 7.04 15.42 -0.99
CA THR A 371 7.75 14.52 -1.90
C THR A 371 7.27 14.69 -3.34
N ARG A 372 5.95 14.75 -3.57
CA ARG A 372 5.41 14.98 -4.92
C ARG A 372 5.76 16.36 -5.45
N ARG A 373 5.72 17.41 -4.61
CA ARG A 373 6.13 18.75 -4.99
C ARG A 373 7.59 18.77 -5.46
N ASP A 374 8.50 18.21 -4.68
CA ASP A 374 9.93 18.26 -4.95
C ASP A 374 10.31 17.38 -6.15
N LEU A 375 9.63 16.26 -6.34
CA LEU A 375 9.71 15.47 -7.58
C LEU A 375 9.23 16.26 -8.79
N ALA A 376 8.08 16.94 -8.71
CA ALA A 376 7.53 17.72 -9.82
C ALA A 376 8.47 18.86 -10.25
N GLU A 377 9.06 19.58 -9.29
CA GLU A 377 10.05 20.62 -9.55
C GLU A 377 11.31 20.05 -10.23
N SER A 378 11.80 18.91 -9.76
CA SER A 378 12.96 18.23 -10.34
C SER A 378 12.67 17.70 -11.75
N ILE A 379 11.49 17.12 -11.97
CA ILE A 379 11.02 16.66 -13.29
C ILE A 379 10.99 17.83 -14.28
N ARG A 380 10.41 18.96 -13.88
CA ARG A 380 10.36 20.19 -14.71
C ARG A 380 11.77 20.61 -15.15
N ALA A 381 12.72 20.61 -14.21
CA ALA A 381 14.11 20.96 -14.50
C ALA A 381 14.79 19.96 -15.46
N LEU A 382 14.51 18.66 -15.34
CA LEU A 382 15.09 17.61 -16.16
C LEU A 382 14.55 17.59 -17.60
N VAL A 383 13.29 18.00 -17.82
CA VAL A 383 12.70 18.02 -19.17
C VAL A 383 12.93 19.34 -19.92
N GLN A 384 13.27 20.42 -19.23
CA GLN A 384 13.51 21.72 -19.85
C GLN A 384 14.64 21.66 -20.93
N PRO A 385 15.79 20.98 -20.72
CA PRO A 385 16.88 20.92 -21.70
C PRO A 385 16.51 20.25 -23.03
N ILE A 386 15.45 19.47 -23.07
CA ILE A 386 14.95 18.82 -24.31
C ILE A 386 13.92 19.67 -25.04
N GLY A 387 13.63 20.90 -24.55
CA GLY A 387 12.69 21.84 -25.16
C GLY A 387 11.21 21.60 -24.81
N ILE A 388 10.93 20.87 -23.72
CA ILE A 388 9.56 20.72 -23.19
C ILE A 388 9.38 21.72 -22.03
N GLN A 389 8.42 22.62 -22.17
CA GLN A 389 7.99 23.50 -21.08
C GLN A 389 6.97 22.76 -20.21
N MET A 390 7.22 22.72 -18.91
CA MET A 390 6.32 22.06 -17.96
C MET A 390 5.92 23.04 -16.86
N ASP A 391 4.63 23.38 -16.82
CA ASP A 391 4.01 24.16 -15.75
C ASP A 391 3.54 23.21 -14.65
N LEU A 392 3.59 23.65 -13.39
CA LEU A 392 3.21 22.83 -12.24
C LEU A 392 1.93 23.32 -11.62
N LYS A 393 1.02 22.41 -11.30
CA LYS A 393 -0.21 22.70 -10.56
C LYS A 393 -0.47 21.62 -9.50
N SER A 394 -0.99 22.06 -8.35
CA SER A 394 -1.38 21.17 -7.28
C SER A 394 -2.81 21.42 -6.81
N GLY A 395 -3.41 20.39 -6.20
CA GLY A 395 -4.76 20.48 -5.64
C GLY A 395 -5.07 19.25 -4.78
N SER A 396 -6.25 19.23 -4.15
CA SER A 396 -6.77 18.01 -3.53
C SER A 396 -6.93 16.89 -4.56
N TRP A 397 -7.07 15.65 -4.13
CA TRP A 397 -7.34 14.52 -5.03
C TRP A 397 -8.60 14.77 -5.88
N ASP A 398 -9.69 15.33 -5.33
CA ASP A 398 -10.89 15.68 -6.08
C ASP A 398 -10.61 16.73 -7.19
N THR A 399 -9.64 17.62 -6.95
CA THR A 399 -9.21 18.59 -7.97
C THR A 399 -8.36 17.91 -9.02
N VAL A 400 -7.39 17.08 -8.61
CA VAL A 400 -6.51 16.34 -9.52
C VAL A 400 -7.32 15.41 -10.42
N GLU A 401 -8.34 14.72 -9.89
CA GLU A 401 -9.23 13.84 -10.65
C GLU A 401 -9.85 14.54 -11.88
N ARG A 402 -10.23 15.81 -11.74
CA ARG A 402 -10.82 16.57 -12.86
C ARG A 402 -9.86 16.83 -14.00
N TYR A 403 -8.56 16.84 -13.74
CA TYR A 403 -7.53 17.22 -14.71
C TYR A 403 -6.62 16.07 -15.14
N MET A 404 -6.58 14.95 -14.42
CA MET A 404 -5.68 13.83 -14.68
C MET A 404 -5.93 13.13 -16.02
N HIS A 405 -7.13 13.26 -16.58
CA HIS A 405 -7.49 12.63 -17.84
C HIS A 405 -7.04 13.44 -19.07
N SER A 406 -6.67 14.70 -18.86
CA SER A 406 -6.24 15.63 -19.92
C SER A 406 -4.85 16.25 -19.69
N ASN A 407 -4.22 15.97 -18.57
CA ASN A 407 -2.88 16.48 -18.24
C ASN A 407 -2.01 15.38 -17.64
N PRO A 408 -0.69 15.40 -17.87
CA PRO A 408 0.25 14.58 -17.10
C PRO A 408 0.03 14.77 -15.61
N THR A 409 0.03 13.66 -14.88
CA THR A 409 -0.19 13.70 -13.43
C THR A 409 0.85 12.85 -12.72
N LEU A 410 1.47 13.42 -11.69
CA LEU A 410 2.39 12.72 -10.80
C LEU A 410 1.59 11.88 -9.81
N PHE A 411 1.50 10.62 -10.13
CA PHE A 411 0.68 9.63 -9.45
C PHE A 411 1.53 8.67 -8.63
N GLY A 412 0.88 7.81 -7.85
CA GLY A 412 1.53 6.72 -7.14
C GLY A 412 0.51 5.71 -6.66
N TRP A 413 0.93 4.47 -6.70
CA TRP A 413 0.22 3.29 -6.25
C TRP A 413 1.17 2.41 -5.45
N GLY A 414 0.88 1.18 -5.31
CA GLY A 414 1.73 0.17 -4.70
C GLY A 414 0.90 -0.90 -4.03
N SER A 415 0.72 -2.00 -4.72
CA SER A 415 -0.03 -3.15 -4.28
C SER A 415 0.79 -4.43 -4.44
N LEU A 416 0.55 -5.40 -3.60
CA LEU A 416 1.05 -6.76 -3.74
C LEU A 416 0.10 -7.63 -4.60
N ASP A 417 -0.84 -6.99 -5.30
CA ASP A 417 -1.78 -7.62 -6.22
C ASP A 417 -1.46 -7.20 -7.67
N PRO A 418 -1.20 -8.13 -8.60
CA PRO A 418 -0.97 -7.79 -10.01
C PRO A 418 -2.20 -7.18 -10.69
N MET A 419 -3.36 -7.19 -10.05
CA MET A 419 -4.54 -6.43 -10.47
C MET A 419 -4.24 -4.93 -10.64
N GLU A 420 -3.17 -4.41 -10.00
CA GLU A 420 -2.65 -3.07 -10.23
C GLU A 420 -2.32 -2.81 -11.71
N LEU A 421 -1.75 -3.79 -12.43
CA LEU A 421 -1.50 -3.68 -13.87
C LEU A 421 -2.80 -3.57 -14.67
N TYR A 422 -3.84 -4.32 -14.28
CA TYR A 422 -5.16 -4.20 -14.91
C TYR A 422 -5.75 -2.81 -14.68
N HIS A 423 -5.68 -2.31 -13.45
CA HIS A 423 -6.17 -0.97 -13.11
C HIS A 423 -5.43 0.15 -13.86
N HIS A 424 -4.14 -0.02 -14.13
CA HIS A 424 -3.37 0.99 -14.85
C HIS A 424 -3.57 0.97 -16.36
N TYR A 425 -3.83 -0.20 -16.96
CA TYR A 425 -3.68 -0.36 -18.40
C TYR A 425 -4.86 -0.99 -19.13
N SER A 426 -5.81 -1.63 -18.43
CA SER A 426 -6.98 -2.22 -19.10
C SER A 426 -7.84 -1.14 -19.74
N MET A 427 -8.28 -1.42 -20.98
CA MET A 427 -9.24 -0.58 -21.69
C MET A 427 -10.59 -0.51 -20.96
N ASN A 428 -10.95 -1.57 -20.22
CA ASN A 428 -12.18 -1.65 -19.44
C ASN A 428 -12.11 -0.81 -18.15
N ALA A 429 -10.91 -0.49 -17.67
CA ALA A 429 -10.69 0.34 -16.49
C ALA A 429 -10.55 1.84 -16.82
N ALA A 430 -10.55 2.22 -18.11
CA ALA A 430 -10.28 3.60 -18.53
C ALA A 430 -11.26 4.60 -17.93
N GLY A 431 -10.75 5.49 -17.07
CA GLY A 431 -11.51 6.55 -16.42
C GLY A 431 -12.50 6.07 -15.35
N VAL A 432 -12.38 4.83 -14.88
CA VAL A 432 -13.16 4.33 -13.75
C VAL A 432 -12.48 4.75 -12.45
N GLY A 433 -12.99 5.77 -11.79
CA GLY A 433 -12.30 6.40 -10.66
C GLY A 433 -10.90 6.84 -11.08
N TYR A 434 -9.89 6.38 -10.33
CA TYR A 434 -8.48 6.70 -10.61
C TYR A 434 -7.78 5.67 -11.51
N TYR A 435 -8.50 4.66 -12.05
CA TYR A 435 -7.93 3.61 -12.90
C TYR A 435 -7.76 4.09 -14.34
N ASN A 436 -6.68 3.65 -14.98
CA ASN A 436 -6.27 4.02 -16.34
C ASN A 436 -6.63 5.49 -16.69
N PRO A 437 -6.17 6.47 -15.91
CA PRO A 437 -6.58 7.87 -16.07
C PRO A 437 -6.09 8.46 -17.40
N GLY A 438 -5.05 7.86 -18.01
CA GLY A 438 -4.50 8.24 -19.31
C GLY A 438 -5.31 7.75 -20.50
N TYR A 439 -6.37 6.98 -20.31
CA TYR A 439 -7.16 6.36 -21.39
C TYR A 439 -6.30 5.52 -22.34
N TYR A 440 -5.33 4.80 -21.78
CA TYR A 440 -4.52 3.85 -22.55
C TYR A 440 -5.37 2.81 -23.24
N LYS A 441 -5.08 2.54 -24.51
CA LYS A 441 -5.80 1.54 -25.32
C LYS A 441 -4.81 0.77 -26.19
N ASN A 442 -4.62 -0.50 -25.91
CA ASN A 442 -3.86 -1.42 -26.76
C ASN A 442 -4.46 -2.83 -26.66
N PRO A 443 -5.13 -3.33 -27.72
CA PRO A 443 -5.76 -4.65 -27.70
C PRO A 443 -4.78 -5.81 -27.46
N ALA A 444 -3.51 -5.67 -27.82
CA ALA A 444 -2.51 -6.72 -27.55
C ALA A 444 -2.18 -6.79 -26.06
N VAL A 445 -2.04 -5.66 -25.41
CA VAL A 445 -1.86 -5.58 -23.95
C VAL A 445 -3.09 -6.08 -23.21
N GLU A 446 -4.29 -5.67 -23.63
CA GLU A 446 -5.55 -6.16 -23.05
C GLU A 446 -5.66 -7.69 -23.10
N LYS A 447 -5.21 -8.30 -24.22
CA LYS A 447 -5.20 -9.77 -24.35
C LYS A 447 -4.29 -10.42 -23.30
N HIS A 448 -3.14 -9.82 -22.96
CA HIS A 448 -2.27 -10.34 -21.90
C HIS A 448 -2.90 -10.16 -20.51
N LEU A 449 -3.50 -8.99 -20.24
CA LEU A 449 -4.23 -8.76 -18.99
C LEU A 449 -5.33 -9.80 -18.78
N GLN A 450 -6.14 -10.06 -19.82
CA GLN A 450 -7.21 -11.06 -19.75
C GLN A 450 -6.65 -12.49 -19.59
N ALA A 451 -5.62 -12.84 -20.35
CA ALA A 451 -5.00 -14.17 -20.25
C ALA A 451 -4.37 -14.43 -18.87
N ALA A 452 -3.86 -13.38 -18.21
CA ALA A 452 -3.36 -13.47 -16.85
C ALA A 452 -4.49 -13.71 -15.84
N LEU A 453 -5.62 -13.03 -16.00
CA LEU A 453 -6.80 -13.22 -15.14
C LEU A 453 -7.41 -14.61 -15.31
N ASP A 454 -7.51 -15.09 -16.57
CA ASP A 454 -8.12 -16.38 -16.91
C ASP A 454 -7.19 -17.58 -16.60
N ALA A 455 -5.94 -17.33 -16.24
CA ALA A 455 -4.96 -18.40 -16.02
C ALA A 455 -5.38 -19.31 -14.83
N PRO A 456 -5.40 -20.64 -15.02
CA PRO A 456 -5.80 -21.58 -13.96
C PRO A 456 -4.86 -21.62 -12.77
N THR A 457 -3.60 -21.23 -12.96
CA THR A 457 -2.58 -21.22 -11.90
C THR A 457 -1.75 -19.94 -11.90
N TRP A 458 -1.21 -19.60 -10.76
CA TRP A 458 -0.30 -18.46 -10.61
C TRP A 458 0.90 -18.55 -11.56
N GLN A 459 1.51 -19.72 -11.69
CA GLN A 459 2.66 -19.95 -12.57
C GLN A 459 2.33 -19.67 -14.04
N GLN A 460 1.10 -19.91 -14.46
CA GLN A 460 0.62 -19.60 -15.82
C GLN A 460 0.25 -18.11 -15.96
N ALA A 461 -0.21 -17.46 -14.90
CA ALA A 461 -0.57 -16.04 -14.92
C ALA A 461 0.65 -15.11 -15.04
N VAL A 462 1.74 -15.40 -14.31
CA VAL A 462 2.92 -14.52 -14.21
C VAL A 462 3.52 -14.13 -15.57
N PRO A 463 3.76 -15.04 -16.52
CA PRO A 463 4.29 -14.67 -17.84
C PRO A 463 3.38 -13.69 -18.60
N HIS A 464 2.08 -13.77 -18.42
CA HIS A 464 1.14 -12.85 -19.04
C HIS A 464 1.17 -11.46 -18.38
N TRP A 465 1.26 -11.40 -17.04
CA TRP A 465 1.49 -10.13 -16.33
C TRP A 465 2.79 -9.45 -16.78
N GLN A 466 3.88 -10.21 -16.93
CA GLN A 466 5.16 -9.68 -17.43
C GLN A 466 5.06 -9.19 -18.87
N ALA A 467 4.29 -9.88 -19.72
CA ALA A 467 4.09 -9.51 -21.11
C ALA A 467 3.28 -8.22 -21.31
N VAL A 468 2.56 -7.74 -20.27
CA VAL A 468 1.92 -6.40 -20.26
C VAL A 468 2.97 -5.31 -20.46
N GLU A 469 4.13 -5.42 -19.81
CA GLU A 469 5.23 -4.45 -19.97
C GLU A 469 5.88 -4.56 -21.35
N TRP A 470 6.16 -5.79 -21.81
CA TRP A 470 6.73 -6.03 -23.13
C TRP A 470 6.63 -7.51 -23.54
N ASP A 471 5.93 -7.80 -24.64
CA ASP A 471 5.75 -9.16 -25.22
C ASP A 471 6.73 -9.50 -26.34
N GLY A 472 7.70 -8.59 -26.63
CA GLY A 472 8.60 -8.66 -27.78
C GLY A 472 8.19 -7.77 -28.96
N LYS A 473 6.93 -7.28 -28.97
CA LYS A 473 6.38 -6.43 -30.04
C LYS A 473 5.52 -5.29 -29.50
N ASN A 474 4.70 -5.55 -28.50
CA ASN A 474 3.79 -4.60 -27.88
C ASN A 474 4.07 -4.52 -26.38
N GLY A 475 3.64 -3.44 -25.73
CA GLY A 475 3.72 -3.30 -24.28
C GLY A 475 3.58 -1.87 -23.81
N VAL A 476 3.37 -1.70 -22.52
CA VAL A 476 3.17 -0.38 -21.89
C VAL A 476 4.48 0.34 -21.60
N GLY A 477 5.61 -0.39 -21.55
CA GLY A 477 6.93 0.14 -21.21
C GLY A 477 7.56 0.99 -22.31
N ILE A 478 8.82 1.39 -22.07
CA ILE A 478 9.58 2.29 -22.98
C ILE A 478 9.81 1.69 -24.38
N LYS A 479 9.94 0.36 -24.49
CA LYS A 479 10.08 -0.34 -25.78
C LYS A 479 8.77 -0.30 -26.58
N GLY A 480 7.63 -0.27 -25.91
CA GLY A 480 6.28 -0.17 -26.47
C GLY A 480 5.76 1.26 -26.45
N ASP A 481 4.62 1.46 -25.79
CA ASP A 481 3.81 2.67 -25.87
C ASP A 481 4.24 3.79 -24.90
N ALA A 482 5.18 3.52 -23.98
CA ALA A 482 5.64 4.45 -22.94
C ALA A 482 4.44 5.11 -22.21
N ALA A 483 3.51 4.28 -21.74
CA ALA A 483 2.25 4.72 -21.17
C ALA A 483 2.41 5.54 -19.90
N TRP A 484 3.43 5.21 -19.10
CA TRP A 484 3.85 5.93 -17.92
C TRP A 484 5.34 6.26 -17.98
N ALA A 485 5.76 7.25 -17.19
CA ALA A 485 7.15 7.39 -16.77
C ALA A 485 7.22 7.01 -15.29
N TRP A 486 7.40 5.73 -15.00
CA TRP A 486 7.67 5.25 -13.64
C TRP A 486 9.01 5.82 -13.17
N LEU A 487 9.09 6.22 -11.92
CA LEU A 487 10.25 6.91 -11.36
C LEU A 487 10.97 6.02 -10.33
N MET A 488 10.26 5.58 -9.31
CA MET A 488 10.85 4.89 -8.18
C MET A 488 9.81 4.19 -7.30
N ASN A 489 10.28 3.23 -6.48
CA ASN A 489 9.60 2.79 -5.28
C ASN A 489 10.20 3.53 -4.07
N ILE A 490 9.35 4.07 -3.21
CA ILE A 490 9.74 4.81 -2.00
C ILE A 490 9.91 3.83 -0.85
N GLN A 491 11.02 3.89 -0.12
CA GLN A 491 11.16 3.16 1.14
C GLN A 491 10.37 3.87 2.24
N HIS A 492 9.66 3.11 3.05
CA HIS A 492 9.01 3.66 4.23
C HIS A 492 10.01 3.76 5.38
N THR A 493 10.02 4.88 6.05
CA THR A 493 10.96 5.19 7.13
C THR A 493 10.23 5.48 8.42
N TYR A 494 10.72 4.86 9.50
CA TYR A 494 10.14 5.00 10.83
C TYR A 494 11.21 5.28 11.86
N LEU A 495 10.91 6.13 12.84
CA LEU A 495 11.67 6.23 14.08
C LEU A 495 10.98 5.40 15.14
N THR A 496 11.76 4.63 15.88
CA THR A 496 11.23 3.87 17.01
C THR A 496 12.02 4.15 18.28
N ASP A 497 11.37 3.91 19.41
CA ASP A 497 12.09 3.64 20.64
C ASP A 497 13.10 2.50 20.38
N PRO A 498 14.35 2.57 20.88
CA PRO A 498 15.36 1.54 20.64
C PRO A 498 14.95 0.12 21.07
N CYS A 499 14.01 0.01 22.01
CA CYS A 499 13.49 -1.26 22.50
C CYS A 499 12.38 -1.86 21.63
N VAL A 500 11.87 -1.13 20.64
CA VAL A 500 10.83 -1.61 19.74
C VAL A 500 11.46 -2.29 18.54
N ASP A 501 11.08 -3.55 18.34
CA ASP A 501 11.35 -4.31 17.13
C ASP A 501 10.04 -4.46 16.34
N LEU A 502 10.00 -3.86 15.13
CA LEU A 502 8.84 -3.90 14.23
C LEU A 502 8.73 -5.23 13.46
N GLY A 503 9.60 -6.19 13.75
CA GLY A 503 9.61 -7.50 13.09
C GLY A 503 9.87 -7.41 11.58
N THR A 504 9.56 -8.52 10.90
CA THR A 504 9.67 -8.65 9.44
C THR A 504 8.33 -9.05 8.86
N GLY A 505 8.03 -8.59 7.66
CA GLY A 505 6.79 -8.91 6.93
C GLY A 505 6.99 -8.77 5.42
N ALA A 506 5.92 -8.93 4.66
CA ALA A 506 5.90 -8.58 3.24
C ALA A 506 6.31 -7.11 3.04
N PRO A 507 6.77 -6.73 1.84
CA PRO A 507 6.98 -5.32 1.52
C PRO A 507 5.71 -4.50 1.81
N GLU A 508 5.90 -3.29 2.30
CA GLU A 508 4.76 -2.43 2.61
C GLU A 508 4.07 -1.94 1.33
N ILE A 509 2.76 -1.86 1.37
CA ILE A 509 1.95 -1.35 0.27
C ILE A 509 1.79 0.18 0.38
N HIS A 510 1.18 0.78 -0.63
CA HIS A 510 0.80 2.19 -0.56
C HIS A 510 -0.09 2.49 0.65
N GLY A 511 0.22 3.57 1.35
CA GLY A 511 -0.53 4.02 2.51
C GLY A 511 0.21 3.88 3.84
N SER A 512 -0.06 4.82 4.73
CA SER A 512 0.67 4.98 6.00
C SER A 512 0.39 3.89 7.03
N TRP A 513 -0.76 3.22 6.93
CA TRP A 513 -1.16 2.15 7.85
C TRP A 513 -0.63 0.76 7.47
N SER A 514 0.10 0.65 6.34
CA SER A 514 0.66 -0.62 5.86
C SER A 514 1.66 -1.27 6.83
N LEU A 515 2.30 -0.47 7.70
CA LEU A 515 3.14 -0.97 8.79
C LEU A 515 2.43 -2.01 9.67
N LEU A 516 1.11 -1.88 9.84
CA LEU A 516 0.31 -2.77 10.67
C LEU A 516 0.12 -4.18 10.09
N ASN A 517 0.52 -4.40 8.83
CA ASN A 517 0.51 -5.73 8.23
C ASN A 517 1.40 -6.73 9.00
N SER A 518 2.40 -6.23 9.73
CA SER A 518 3.30 -7.02 10.56
C SER A 518 3.10 -6.83 12.06
N VAL A 519 2.01 -6.19 12.50
CA VAL A 519 1.79 -5.82 13.91
C VAL A 519 1.85 -7.01 14.88
N ASP A 520 1.45 -8.20 14.43
CA ASP A 520 1.52 -9.44 15.21
C ASP A 520 2.96 -10.02 15.36
N THR A 521 3.94 -9.41 14.71
CA THR A 521 5.36 -9.79 14.84
C THR A 521 6.17 -8.84 15.75
N TRP A 522 5.57 -7.73 16.18
CA TRP A 522 6.27 -6.71 16.95
C TRP A 522 6.68 -7.21 18.33
N LYS A 523 7.83 -6.72 18.81
CA LYS A 523 8.40 -7.14 20.10
C LYS A 523 8.94 -5.96 20.88
N TRP A 524 8.94 -6.11 22.19
CA TRP A 524 9.71 -5.29 23.11
C TRP A 524 11.02 -6.04 23.46
N THR A 525 12.17 -5.44 23.16
CA THR A 525 13.48 -6.12 23.25
C THR A 525 14.28 -5.74 24.50
N CYS A 526 13.87 -4.71 25.25
CA CYS A 526 14.51 -4.33 26.51
C CYS A 526 13.92 -5.09 27.71
N GLN A 527 14.73 -5.25 28.74
CA GLN A 527 14.36 -5.89 30.01
C GLN A 527 13.64 -4.91 30.94
#